data_14d62b743d46828c4f0dad5a6938eb3e
#
_entry.id   14d62b743d46828c4f0dad5a6938eb3e
#
_cell.length_a   1.000
_cell.length_b   1.000
_cell.length_c   1.000
_cell.angle_alpha   90.00
_cell.angle_beta   90.00
_cell.angle_gamma   90.00
#
_symmetry.space_group_name_H-M   'P 1'
#
loop_
_entity.id
_entity.type
_entity.pdbx_description
1 polymer ?
#
loop_
_entity_poly.entity_id
_entity_poly.type
_entity_poly.pdbx_seq_one_letter_code
_entity_poly.pdbx_strand_id
1 'polypeptide(L)'
;MSTVLSRLTSLLVAACLLLTGQALIRPDKAGAAEAGYLMTHFIGEGAAGQQIYFSHSADGLHWSDLNGGGTTLRSTVGTRGVRDPSLVRSPDGGKYWIIATDLCIGCGQSWGDSTSNGSRNLVVWESTDLVTWSQPWLLNVAGAIPDGRNAWAPEAIWDPETKDYVLYWATNATLNGVLKHRIYYARTADFRTITTPQLYIDRPGTQGIIDTQIIEAPAGTGTYRYVRASGDGQITLEGSNSILGTWTTIGNLSGLGLTGSQVEGPMWMRFRDRDEWALYLDQYATGRGYMPVLTSNPSASGAYRLPASGSYAMGGTKKRHGAILNLTAAEESRVLTRWAGAPVNRLQSYNYQDRYIRHTNFDVRVDPNVSPAQDAQFRLRPGLAGSGTVSFESANFPGYYLRQDGADFQLVHNDGTAAFAAEATFRRVAGLADSTWSSFQSYNHPDRYLRHFGFQLKLDPITTATGRGDATFKVVQ
;
A
#
# COMPACT_ATOMS: atom_id res chain seq x y z
N MET A 1 -31.31 -78.39 -58.90
CA MET A 1 -32.65 -77.91 -58.66
C MET A 1 -32.63 -76.88 -57.56
N SER A 2 -32.89 -75.64 -57.96
CA SER A 2 -33.36 -74.46 -57.27
C SER A 2 -32.80 -74.15 -55.89
N THR A 3 -31.84 -73.37 -55.70
CA THR A 3 -31.57 -71.92 -55.67
C THR A 3 -32.63 -71.09 -55.03
N VAL A 4 -32.33 -70.46 -53.88
CA VAL A 4 -32.82 -69.14 -53.53
C VAL A 4 -31.66 -68.33 -52.93
N LEU A 5 -31.30 -67.30 -53.66
CA LEU A 5 -30.36 -66.23 -53.26
C LEU A 5 -31.08 -65.34 -52.20
N SER A 6 -30.38 -65.04 -51.12
CA SER A 6 -30.76 -63.92 -50.26
C SER A 6 -29.58 -62.94 -50.29
N ARG A 7 -29.83 -61.76 -50.86
CA ARG A 7 -28.95 -60.60 -50.88
C ARG A 7 -28.89 -59.91 -49.53
N LEU A 8 -27.79 -59.88 -48.91
CA LEU A 8 -27.47 -58.94 -47.79
C LEU A 8 -26.70 -57.76 -48.37
N THR A 9 -27.35 -56.63 -48.48
CA THR A 9 -26.77 -55.33 -48.79
C THR A 9 -26.07 -54.79 -47.55
N SER A 10 -24.76 -54.75 -47.54
CA SER A 10 -23.97 -54.07 -46.51
C SER A 10 -23.98 -52.58 -46.82
N LEU A 11 -24.64 -51.78 -46.00
CA LEU A 11 -24.50 -50.31 -45.95
C LEU A 11 -23.19 -49.98 -45.20
N LEU A 12 -22.19 -49.56 -45.93
CA LEU A 12 -21.03 -48.83 -45.37
C LEU A 12 -21.49 -47.39 -45.07
N VAL A 13 -21.69 -47.08 -43.80
CA VAL A 13 -21.81 -45.70 -43.35
C VAL A 13 -20.39 -45.18 -43.14
N ALA A 14 -19.94 -44.38 -44.09
CA ALA A 14 -18.74 -43.59 -43.93
C ALA A 14 -19.01 -42.42 -42.96
N ALA A 15 -18.57 -42.56 -41.71
CA ALA A 15 -18.58 -41.48 -40.78
C ALA A 15 -17.44 -40.53 -41.12
N CYS A 16 -17.70 -39.44 -41.85
CA CYS A 16 -16.85 -38.27 -41.93
C CYS A 16 -16.77 -37.61 -40.59
N LEU A 17 -15.70 -37.85 -39.84
CA LEU A 17 -15.28 -37.05 -38.71
C LEU A 17 -14.87 -35.68 -39.23
N LEU A 18 -15.78 -34.75 -39.28
CA LEU A 18 -15.50 -33.33 -39.33
C LEU A 18 -14.88 -32.94 -37.97
N LEU A 19 -13.58 -32.97 -37.90
CA LEU A 19 -12.78 -32.26 -36.90
C LEU A 19 -13.01 -30.74 -37.12
N THR A 20 -14.13 -30.22 -36.62
CA THR A 20 -14.25 -28.78 -36.39
C THR A 20 -13.24 -28.46 -35.29
N GLY A 21 -12.10 -27.92 -35.67
CA GLY A 21 -11.19 -27.25 -34.76
C GLY A 21 -11.97 -26.11 -34.07
N GLN A 22 -12.60 -26.40 -32.96
CA GLN A 22 -12.98 -25.35 -32.04
C GLN A 22 -11.66 -24.78 -31.53
N ALA A 23 -11.22 -23.67 -32.15
CA ALA A 23 -10.34 -22.77 -31.48
C ALA A 23 -10.99 -22.50 -30.11
N LEU A 24 -10.38 -22.99 -29.05
CA LEU A 24 -10.64 -22.53 -27.69
C LEU A 24 -10.36 -21.03 -27.73
N ILE A 25 -11.40 -20.25 -28.06
CA ILE A 25 -11.44 -18.83 -27.71
C ILE A 25 -11.34 -18.86 -26.20
N ARG A 26 -10.09 -18.72 -25.70
CA ARG A 26 -9.91 -18.28 -24.32
C ARG A 26 -10.73 -17.01 -24.24
N PRO A 27 -11.74 -16.90 -23.34
CA PRO A 27 -12.31 -15.61 -23.10
C PRO A 27 -11.12 -14.74 -22.71
N ASP A 28 -10.81 -13.72 -23.51
CA ASP A 28 -10.08 -12.59 -23.02
C ASP A 28 -10.73 -12.28 -21.68
N LYS A 29 -9.93 -12.32 -20.58
CA LYS A 29 -10.41 -11.83 -19.28
C LYS A 29 -10.86 -10.41 -19.57
N ALA A 30 -12.16 -10.21 -19.81
CA ALA A 30 -12.75 -8.89 -19.82
C ALA A 30 -12.27 -8.28 -18.50
N GLY A 31 -11.42 -7.27 -18.58
CA GLY A 31 -10.84 -6.67 -17.40
C GLY A 31 -12.00 -6.39 -16.45
N ALA A 32 -11.91 -6.89 -15.22
CA ALA A 32 -12.97 -6.67 -14.25
C ALA A 32 -13.24 -5.17 -14.18
N ALA A 33 -14.53 -4.78 -14.26
CA ALA A 33 -14.90 -3.36 -14.31
C ALA A 33 -14.25 -2.60 -13.14
N GLU A 34 -13.56 -1.51 -13.46
CA GLU A 34 -12.97 -0.63 -12.46
C GLU A 34 -14.09 0.07 -11.67
N ALA A 35 -13.94 0.11 -10.34
CA ALA A 35 -14.97 0.64 -9.44
C ALA A 35 -14.54 1.91 -8.70
N GLY A 36 -13.28 2.00 -8.27
CA GLY A 36 -12.73 3.15 -7.55
C GLY A 36 -11.21 3.17 -7.62
N TYR A 37 -10.61 3.95 -6.73
CA TYR A 37 -9.17 4.21 -6.70
C TYR A 37 -8.62 4.05 -5.29
N LEU A 38 -7.46 3.43 -5.17
CA LEU A 38 -6.67 3.36 -3.94
C LEU A 38 -5.41 4.20 -4.11
N MET A 39 -5.22 5.17 -3.21
CA MET A 39 -3.96 5.90 -3.10
C MET A 39 -3.17 5.37 -1.93
N THR A 40 -1.90 5.02 -2.16
CA THR A 40 -0.90 4.82 -1.11
C THR A 40 -0.03 6.06 -1.03
N HIS A 41 0.25 6.56 0.18
CA HIS A 41 0.98 7.81 0.38
C HIS A 41 1.61 7.84 1.79
N PHE A 42 2.47 8.82 2.04
CA PHE A 42 2.86 9.24 3.39
C PHE A 42 2.23 10.61 3.71
N ILE A 43 2.34 11.12 4.95
CA ILE A 43 1.60 12.32 5.34
C ILE A 43 2.46 13.48 5.85
N GLY A 44 3.74 13.28 6.14
CA GLY A 44 4.59 14.36 6.62
C GLY A 44 5.91 13.92 7.24
N GLU A 45 6.66 14.88 7.81
CA GLU A 45 8.05 14.71 8.23
C GLU A 45 8.22 14.05 9.61
N GLY A 46 7.19 13.99 10.45
CA GLY A 46 7.26 13.29 11.73
C GLY A 46 7.36 11.77 11.55
N ALA A 47 7.95 11.06 12.51
CA ALA A 47 8.13 9.60 12.45
C ALA A 47 6.82 8.84 12.19
N ALA A 48 5.71 9.26 12.78
CA ALA A 48 4.40 8.68 12.50
C ALA A 48 3.91 9.00 11.08
N GLY A 49 4.25 10.18 10.54
CA GLY A 49 3.86 10.60 9.20
C GLY A 49 4.64 9.92 8.08
N GLN A 50 5.81 9.39 8.36
CA GLN A 50 6.68 8.66 7.42
C GLN A 50 6.41 7.16 7.50
N GLN A 51 5.17 6.79 7.20
CA GLN A 51 4.67 5.42 7.11
C GLN A 51 3.70 5.33 5.91
N ILE A 52 3.17 4.13 5.64
CA ILE A 52 2.19 3.94 4.59
C ILE A 52 0.79 4.26 5.10
N TYR A 53 0.10 5.12 4.36
CA TYR A 53 -1.30 5.48 4.54
C TYR A 53 -2.08 5.13 3.28
N PHE A 54 -3.36 4.80 3.45
CA PHE A 54 -4.28 4.54 2.35
C PHE A 54 -5.40 5.57 2.34
N SER A 55 -5.79 5.94 1.13
CA SER A 55 -7.00 6.73 0.87
C SER A 55 -7.76 6.15 -0.31
N HIS A 56 -9.07 6.30 -0.29
CA HIS A 56 -9.97 5.81 -1.34
C HIS A 56 -10.68 6.97 -2.01
N SER A 57 -10.93 6.85 -3.30
CA SER A 57 -11.81 7.73 -4.06
C SER A 57 -12.68 6.94 -5.01
N ALA A 58 -13.96 7.32 -5.12
CA ALA A 58 -14.87 6.74 -6.11
C ALA A 58 -14.71 7.39 -7.50
N ASP A 59 -14.23 8.63 -7.57
CA ASP A 59 -14.17 9.42 -8.80
C ASP A 59 -12.75 9.88 -9.19
N GLY A 60 -11.76 9.60 -8.34
CA GLY A 60 -10.36 10.01 -8.53
C GLY A 60 -10.06 11.46 -8.18
N LEU A 61 -11.02 12.24 -7.71
CA LEU A 61 -10.86 13.66 -7.32
C LEU A 61 -11.25 13.93 -5.86
N HIS A 62 -12.20 13.18 -5.32
CA HIS A 62 -12.62 13.32 -3.93
C HIS A 62 -12.14 12.12 -3.10
N TRP A 63 -11.15 12.37 -2.25
CA TRP A 63 -10.47 11.33 -1.47
C TRP A 63 -10.96 11.27 -0.04
N SER A 64 -11.11 10.08 0.46
CA SER A 64 -11.42 9.78 1.87
C SER A 64 -10.30 8.96 2.48
N ASP A 65 -9.91 9.32 3.71
CA ASP A 65 -8.88 8.58 4.43
C ASP A 65 -9.41 7.21 4.85
N LEU A 66 -8.65 6.19 4.58
CA LEU A 66 -8.90 4.85 5.10
C LEU A 66 -8.24 4.68 6.49
N ASN A 67 -8.62 3.64 7.21
CA ASN A 67 -8.11 3.36 8.55
C ASN A 67 -8.34 4.54 9.54
N GLY A 68 -9.39 5.34 9.33
CA GLY A 68 -9.66 6.52 10.16
C GLY A 68 -8.55 7.58 10.09
N GLY A 69 -7.81 7.66 8.99
CA GLY A 69 -6.65 8.54 8.82
C GLY A 69 -5.39 8.05 9.54
N GLY A 70 -5.40 6.85 10.11
CA GLY A 70 -4.24 6.24 10.75
C GLY A 70 -3.34 5.50 9.76
N THR A 71 -2.14 5.15 10.23
CA THR A 71 -1.14 4.36 9.47
C THR A 71 -1.73 3.01 9.04
N THR A 72 -1.55 2.66 7.78
CA THR A 72 -2.01 1.37 7.23
C THR A 72 -0.93 0.29 7.35
N LEU A 73 0.33 0.60 6.97
CA LEU A 73 1.48 -0.28 7.17
C LEU A 73 2.63 0.49 7.80
N ARG A 74 3.39 -0.19 8.65
CA ARG A 74 4.61 0.36 9.27
C ARG A 74 5.84 -0.40 8.81
N SER A 75 6.93 0.34 8.58
CA SER A 75 8.23 -0.29 8.41
C SER A 75 8.78 -0.71 9.77
N THR A 76 9.15 -1.99 9.87
CA THR A 76 9.89 -2.57 11.00
C THR A 76 11.35 -2.81 10.68
N VAL A 77 11.77 -2.48 9.45
CA VAL A 77 13.12 -2.67 8.92
C VAL A 77 13.76 -1.34 8.54
N GLY A 78 15.05 -1.35 8.26
CA GLY A 78 15.82 -0.18 7.83
C GLY A 78 15.74 0.96 8.82
N THR A 79 15.46 2.17 8.34
CA THR A 79 15.32 3.39 9.16
C THR A 79 14.03 3.41 9.98
N ARG A 80 13.13 2.43 9.79
CA ARG A 80 11.79 2.33 10.39
C ARG A 80 10.83 3.46 10.01
N GLY A 81 11.14 4.17 8.96
CA GLY A 81 10.26 5.12 8.30
C GLY A 81 10.30 4.93 6.79
N VAL A 82 9.25 5.30 6.11
CA VAL A 82 9.16 5.20 4.65
C VAL A 82 8.47 6.40 4.04
N ARG A 83 8.90 6.72 2.81
CA ARG A 83 8.36 7.81 1.98
C ARG A 83 8.13 7.31 0.56
N ASP A 84 7.48 8.11 -0.24
CA ASP A 84 7.36 7.97 -1.70
C ASP A 84 6.97 6.54 -2.12
N PRO A 85 5.87 5.96 -1.56
CA PRO A 85 5.51 4.59 -1.88
C PRO A 85 4.93 4.46 -3.28
N SER A 86 5.46 3.54 -4.09
CA SER A 86 4.83 3.01 -5.29
C SER A 86 3.92 1.84 -4.95
N LEU A 87 2.83 1.66 -5.71
CA LEU A 87 1.89 0.54 -5.59
C LEU A 87 1.76 -0.19 -6.92
N VAL A 88 2.25 -1.40 -6.98
CA VAL A 88 2.34 -2.21 -8.21
C VAL A 88 1.37 -3.38 -8.14
N ARG A 89 0.61 -3.62 -9.21
CA ARG A 89 -0.21 -4.83 -9.41
C ARG A 89 0.47 -5.72 -10.44
N SER A 90 0.48 -7.04 -10.21
CA SER A 90 0.93 -8.01 -11.23
C SER A 90 -0.01 -8.02 -12.44
N PRO A 91 0.49 -8.35 -13.65
CA PRO A 91 -0.34 -8.34 -14.86
C PRO A 91 -1.53 -9.30 -14.81
N ASP A 92 -1.42 -10.37 -14.03
CA ASP A 92 -2.52 -11.33 -13.80
C ASP A 92 -3.48 -10.91 -12.67
N GLY A 93 -3.16 -9.80 -11.96
CA GLY A 93 -3.93 -9.30 -10.82
C GLY A 93 -3.83 -10.17 -9.56
N GLY A 94 -2.90 -11.15 -9.52
CA GLY A 94 -2.76 -12.08 -8.41
C GLY A 94 -1.87 -11.60 -7.28
N LYS A 95 -1.07 -10.55 -7.50
CA LYS A 95 -0.12 -10.00 -6.52
C LYS A 95 -0.06 -8.48 -6.56
N TYR A 96 0.31 -7.91 -5.43
CA TYR A 96 0.53 -6.48 -5.24
C TYR A 96 1.80 -6.26 -4.44
N TRP A 97 2.54 -5.22 -4.77
CA TRP A 97 3.70 -4.79 -4.00
C TRP A 97 3.60 -3.30 -3.67
N ILE A 98 4.00 -2.94 -2.47
CA ILE A 98 4.34 -1.57 -2.11
C ILE A 98 5.86 -1.51 -2.01
N ILE A 99 6.45 -0.55 -2.71
CA ILE A 99 7.89 -0.31 -2.74
C ILE A 99 8.10 1.14 -2.31
N ALA A 100 8.92 1.38 -1.29
CA ALA A 100 9.04 2.72 -0.72
C ALA A 100 10.50 3.08 -0.40
N THR A 101 10.79 4.37 -0.36
CA THR A 101 12.05 4.92 0.11
C THR A 101 12.26 4.57 1.59
N ASP A 102 13.41 3.99 1.94
CA ASP A 102 13.82 3.74 3.32
C ASP A 102 14.43 5.02 3.92
N LEU A 103 13.58 5.87 4.49
CA LEU A 103 13.98 7.17 5.02
C LEU A 103 13.05 7.60 6.16
N CYS A 104 13.65 8.05 7.29
CA CYS A 104 12.92 8.59 8.43
C CYS A 104 13.58 9.85 9.00
N ILE A 105 13.22 11.01 8.47
CA ILE A 105 13.67 12.31 9.03
C ILE A 105 13.16 12.48 10.46
N GLY A 106 11.91 12.14 10.72
CA GLY A 106 11.31 12.22 12.06
C GLY A 106 11.89 11.25 13.09
N CYS A 107 12.75 10.29 12.66
CA CYS A 107 13.47 9.36 13.53
C CYS A 107 14.89 9.83 13.86
N GLY A 108 15.27 11.04 13.48
CA GLY A 108 16.56 11.63 13.77
C GLY A 108 17.56 11.66 12.61
N GLN A 109 17.17 11.24 11.40
CA GLN A 109 17.99 11.45 10.21
C GLN A 109 17.91 12.90 9.75
N SER A 110 19.04 13.48 9.32
CA SER A 110 19.03 14.78 8.63
C SER A 110 18.86 14.60 7.11
N TRP A 111 18.37 15.64 6.44
CA TRP A 111 18.33 15.66 4.97
C TRP A 111 19.73 15.56 4.35
N GLY A 112 20.73 16.20 4.97
CA GLY A 112 22.12 16.12 4.52
C GLY A 112 22.68 14.71 4.58
N ASP A 113 22.49 14.01 5.71
CA ASP A 113 22.92 12.62 5.89
C ASP A 113 22.17 11.69 4.94
N SER A 114 20.86 11.87 4.80
CA SER A 114 20.03 11.04 3.92
C SER A 114 20.42 11.18 2.44
N THR A 115 20.94 12.33 2.04
CA THR A 115 21.44 12.59 0.69
C THR A 115 22.86 12.05 0.47
N SER A 116 23.75 12.17 1.49
CA SER A 116 25.18 11.86 1.35
C SER A 116 25.58 10.47 1.83
N ASN A 117 24.79 9.86 2.73
CA ASN A 117 25.03 8.55 3.31
C ASN A 117 23.70 7.89 3.75
N GLY A 118 22.67 7.99 2.90
CA GLY A 118 21.35 7.44 3.14
C GLY A 118 21.28 5.93 2.92
N SER A 119 20.09 5.38 3.12
CA SER A 119 19.82 3.97 2.83
C SER A 119 19.95 3.69 1.34
N ARG A 120 20.66 2.62 0.99
CA ARG A 120 20.76 2.09 -0.38
C ARG A 120 19.69 1.02 -0.68
N ASN A 121 18.75 0.86 0.24
CA ASN A 121 17.68 -0.10 0.16
C ASN A 121 16.35 0.59 -0.09
N LEU A 122 15.43 -0.16 -0.67
CA LEU A 122 14.01 0.12 -0.66
C LEU A 122 13.33 -0.79 0.35
N VAL A 123 12.21 -0.35 0.91
CA VAL A 123 11.36 -1.19 1.76
C VAL A 123 10.23 -1.73 0.90
N VAL A 124 10.00 -3.05 0.97
CA VAL A 124 9.01 -3.73 0.13
C VAL A 124 8.04 -4.52 0.98
N TRP A 125 6.76 -4.50 0.62
CA TRP A 125 5.69 -5.39 1.11
C TRP A 125 5.04 -6.10 -0.06
N GLU A 126 4.52 -7.31 0.17
CA GLU A 126 3.74 -8.10 -0.80
C GLU A 126 2.37 -8.42 -0.24
N SER A 127 1.36 -8.43 -1.11
CA SER A 127 -0.01 -8.85 -0.82
C SER A 127 -0.60 -9.63 -1.99
N THR A 128 -1.60 -10.45 -1.73
CA THR A 128 -2.41 -11.11 -2.77
C THR A 128 -3.85 -10.57 -2.82
N ASP A 129 -4.20 -9.63 -1.92
CA ASP A 129 -5.58 -9.17 -1.75
C ASP A 129 -5.73 -7.66 -1.46
N LEU A 130 -4.63 -6.89 -1.37
CA LEU A 130 -4.56 -5.47 -0.97
C LEU A 130 -4.91 -5.19 0.50
N VAL A 131 -5.21 -6.19 1.29
CA VAL A 131 -5.64 -6.03 2.69
C VAL A 131 -4.77 -6.76 3.70
N THR A 132 -4.20 -7.89 3.30
CA THR A 132 -3.23 -8.66 4.08
C THR A 132 -1.85 -8.48 3.44
N TRP A 133 -0.92 -7.91 4.19
CA TRP A 133 0.41 -7.59 3.72
C TRP A 133 1.46 -8.40 4.47
N SER A 134 2.51 -8.80 3.79
CA SER A 134 3.66 -9.46 4.39
C SER A 134 4.37 -8.56 5.42
N GLN A 135 5.28 -9.14 6.20
CA GLN A 135 6.31 -8.33 6.86
C GLN A 135 7.15 -7.63 5.79
N PRO A 136 7.61 -6.38 6.04
CA PRO A 136 8.48 -5.69 5.11
C PRO A 136 9.87 -6.33 5.05
N TRP A 137 10.51 -6.20 3.88
CA TRP A 137 11.92 -6.54 3.72
C TRP A 137 12.67 -5.42 3.03
N LEU A 138 14.00 -5.44 3.15
CA LEU A 138 14.89 -4.52 2.46
C LEU A 138 15.35 -5.13 1.13
N LEU A 139 15.21 -4.34 0.06
CA LEU A 139 15.75 -4.65 -1.27
C LEU A 139 16.90 -3.69 -1.54
N ASN A 140 18.14 -4.21 -1.58
CA ASN A 140 19.31 -3.39 -1.85
C ASN A 140 19.40 -3.10 -3.36
N VAL A 141 19.11 -1.86 -3.74
CA VAL A 141 19.07 -1.44 -5.14
C VAL A 141 20.26 -0.55 -5.52
N ALA A 142 20.85 0.19 -4.58
CA ALA A 142 21.92 1.14 -4.88
C ALA A 142 23.31 0.67 -4.39
N GLY A 143 23.41 -0.49 -3.75
CA GLY A 143 24.68 -0.98 -3.21
C GLY A 143 25.73 -1.32 -4.28
N ALA A 144 25.32 -1.70 -5.48
CA ALA A 144 26.19 -2.00 -6.61
C ALA A 144 26.49 -0.77 -7.50
N ILE A 145 25.90 0.39 -7.22
CA ILE A 145 26.16 1.64 -7.94
C ILE A 145 27.45 2.25 -7.37
N PRO A 146 28.49 2.49 -8.18
CA PRO A 146 29.71 3.16 -7.69
C PRO A 146 29.38 4.52 -7.06
N ASP A 147 29.88 4.75 -5.84
CA ASP A 147 29.57 5.95 -5.02
C ASP A 147 28.07 6.23 -4.84
N GLY A 148 27.22 5.19 -4.97
CA GLY A 148 25.79 5.30 -4.70
C GLY A 148 25.52 5.60 -3.23
N ARG A 149 24.76 6.66 -2.92
CA ARG A 149 24.63 7.21 -1.55
C ARG A 149 23.25 7.05 -0.95
N ASN A 150 22.24 6.83 -1.77
CA ASN A 150 20.85 6.64 -1.36
C ASN A 150 20.03 5.90 -2.42
N ALA A 151 18.77 5.57 -2.11
CA ALA A 151 17.79 5.06 -3.06
C ALA A 151 16.43 5.69 -2.72
N TRP A 152 15.94 6.61 -3.57
CA TRP A 152 14.75 7.42 -3.32
C TRP A 152 13.70 7.28 -4.40
N ALA A 153 12.44 7.47 -4.01
CA ALA A 153 11.27 7.56 -4.88
C ALA A 153 11.22 6.43 -5.93
N PRO A 154 11.10 5.17 -5.48
CA PRO A 154 11.05 4.03 -6.38
C PRO A 154 9.73 3.98 -7.14
N GLU A 155 9.81 3.60 -8.42
CA GLU A 155 8.67 3.26 -9.25
C GLU A 155 8.96 2.02 -10.09
N ALA A 156 7.91 1.33 -10.53
CA ALA A 156 8.07 0.17 -11.39
C ALA A 156 7.00 0.12 -12.47
N ILE A 157 7.40 -0.29 -13.66
CA ILE A 157 6.51 -0.53 -14.79
C ILE A 157 6.73 -1.94 -15.35
N TRP A 158 5.64 -2.64 -15.66
CA TRP A 158 5.69 -3.92 -16.32
C TRP A 158 6.15 -3.78 -17.76
N ASP A 159 7.15 -4.55 -18.16
CA ASP A 159 7.62 -4.64 -19.54
C ASP A 159 7.05 -5.92 -20.18
N PRO A 160 6.06 -5.80 -21.08
CA PRO A 160 5.45 -6.98 -21.70
C PRO A 160 6.37 -7.74 -22.65
N GLU A 161 7.45 -7.11 -23.12
CA GLU A 161 8.41 -7.74 -24.03
C GLU A 161 9.31 -8.73 -23.30
N THR A 162 9.80 -8.36 -22.14
CA THR A 162 10.68 -9.18 -21.29
C THR A 162 9.95 -9.96 -20.21
N LYS A 163 8.68 -9.60 -19.93
CA LYS A 163 7.81 -10.21 -18.91
C LYS A 163 8.39 -10.11 -17.50
N ASP A 164 8.95 -8.95 -17.19
CA ASP A 164 9.43 -8.55 -15.88
C ASP A 164 9.15 -7.06 -15.65
N TYR A 165 9.53 -6.55 -14.47
CA TYR A 165 9.38 -5.14 -14.16
C TYR A 165 10.69 -4.40 -14.42
N VAL A 166 10.60 -3.22 -14.99
CA VAL A 166 11.63 -2.19 -14.90
C VAL A 166 11.36 -1.42 -13.61
N LEU A 167 12.16 -1.71 -12.57
CA LEU A 167 12.20 -0.96 -11.31
C LEU A 167 13.19 0.17 -11.45
N TYR A 168 12.83 1.40 -11.13
CA TYR A 168 13.70 2.57 -11.24
C TYR A 168 13.54 3.49 -10.03
N TRP A 169 14.62 4.20 -9.70
CA TRP A 169 14.73 5.02 -8.49
C TRP A 169 15.81 6.08 -8.65
N ALA A 170 15.78 7.12 -7.81
CA ALA A 170 16.82 8.15 -7.77
C ALA A 170 17.98 7.76 -6.84
N THR A 171 19.22 7.93 -7.29
CA THR A 171 20.43 7.75 -6.49
C THR A 171 21.36 8.94 -6.67
N ASN A 172 21.80 9.52 -5.56
CA ASN A 172 22.89 10.48 -5.54
C ASN A 172 24.22 9.74 -5.67
N ALA A 173 24.93 9.97 -6.76
CA ALA A 173 26.20 9.30 -7.05
C ALA A 173 27.13 10.19 -7.86
N THR A 174 28.44 9.99 -7.71
CA THR A 174 29.45 10.64 -8.55
C THR A 174 29.62 9.86 -9.85
N LEU A 175 29.41 10.52 -10.98
CA LEU A 175 29.70 9.98 -12.30
C LEU A 175 30.45 11.03 -13.12
N ASN A 176 31.57 10.67 -13.72
CA ASN A 176 32.45 11.58 -14.48
C ASN A 176 32.80 12.86 -13.68
N GLY A 177 33.04 12.74 -12.38
CA GLY A 177 33.40 13.86 -11.49
C GLY A 177 32.23 14.74 -11.06
N VAL A 178 30.99 14.45 -11.46
CA VAL A 178 29.80 15.23 -11.08
C VAL A 178 28.94 14.42 -10.11
N LEU A 179 28.81 14.94 -8.88
CA LEU A 179 27.91 14.41 -7.85
C LEU A 179 26.51 15.02 -8.01
N LYS A 180 25.51 14.19 -8.25
CA LYS A 180 24.09 14.58 -8.34
C LYS A 180 23.17 13.38 -8.29
N HIS A 181 21.87 13.60 -8.06
CA HIS A 181 20.86 12.57 -8.26
C HIS A 181 20.68 12.26 -9.74
N ARG A 182 20.58 10.97 -10.04
CA ARG A 182 20.26 10.40 -11.34
C ARG A 182 19.23 9.28 -11.15
N ILE A 183 18.47 8.99 -12.19
CA ILE A 183 17.59 7.80 -12.16
C ILE A 183 18.40 6.61 -12.66
N TYR A 184 18.41 5.56 -11.84
CA TYR A 184 18.92 4.23 -12.18
C TYR A 184 17.75 3.27 -12.33
N TYR A 185 17.95 2.15 -13.03
CA TYR A 185 16.98 1.09 -13.13
C TYR A 185 17.64 -0.28 -12.99
N ALA A 186 16.84 -1.27 -12.64
CA ALA A 186 17.15 -2.68 -12.70
C ALA A 186 15.88 -3.46 -13.09
N ARG A 187 16.05 -4.71 -13.53
CA ARG A 187 14.92 -5.60 -13.81
C ARG A 187 14.66 -6.50 -12.62
N THR A 188 13.40 -6.81 -12.38
CA THR A 188 12.97 -7.74 -11.33
C THR A 188 11.67 -8.44 -11.74
N ALA A 189 11.52 -9.69 -11.31
CA ALA A 189 10.27 -10.43 -11.47
C ALA A 189 9.40 -10.41 -10.19
N ASP A 190 9.99 -10.13 -9.03
CA ASP A 190 9.40 -10.43 -7.72
C ASP A 190 9.73 -9.41 -6.62
N PHE A 191 10.51 -8.37 -6.94
CA PHE A 191 11.02 -7.36 -5.98
C PHE A 191 11.81 -7.96 -4.80
N ARG A 192 12.35 -9.18 -4.96
CA ARG A 192 13.28 -9.81 -4.01
C ARG A 192 14.71 -9.81 -4.53
N THR A 193 14.82 -9.94 -5.84
CA THR A 193 16.10 -9.90 -6.56
C THR A 193 16.03 -8.91 -7.70
N ILE A 194 17.16 -8.32 -8.05
CA ILE A 194 17.28 -7.38 -9.18
C ILE A 194 18.49 -7.74 -10.05
N THR A 195 18.44 -7.34 -11.31
CA THR A 195 19.64 -7.31 -12.16
C THR A 195 20.60 -6.21 -11.70
N THR A 196 21.83 -6.22 -12.21
CA THR A 196 22.78 -5.13 -11.95
C THR A 196 22.16 -3.77 -12.35
N PRO A 197 22.17 -2.78 -11.45
CA PRO A 197 21.65 -1.44 -11.72
C PRO A 197 22.34 -0.79 -12.90
N GLN A 198 21.57 -0.09 -13.73
CA GLN A 198 22.07 0.68 -14.87
C GLN A 198 21.57 2.11 -14.81
N LEU A 199 22.35 3.03 -15.37
CA LEU A 199 21.94 4.44 -15.50
C LEU A 199 20.75 4.52 -16.47
N TYR A 200 19.70 5.22 -16.06
CA TYR A 200 18.50 5.39 -16.85
C TYR A 200 18.31 6.84 -17.33
N ILE A 201 18.38 7.79 -16.42
CA ILE A 201 18.26 9.21 -16.77
C ILE A 201 19.42 9.99 -16.16
N ASP A 202 20.16 10.72 -16.98
CA ASP A 202 21.17 11.69 -16.58
C ASP A 202 20.89 13.03 -17.24
N ARG A 203 20.57 14.05 -16.44
CA ARG A 203 20.37 15.41 -16.95
C ARG A 203 21.71 16.08 -17.23
N PRO A 204 21.77 17.04 -18.18
CA PRO A 204 23.03 17.74 -18.48
C PRO A 204 23.66 18.47 -17.30
N GLY A 205 24.95 18.57 -17.28
CA GLY A 205 25.72 19.35 -16.29
C GLY A 205 25.47 18.88 -14.85
N THR A 206 25.19 19.81 -13.96
CA THR A 206 24.95 19.55 -12.53
C THR A 206 23.48 19.37 -12.17
N GLN A 207 22.57 19.44 -13.15
CA GLN A 207 21.13 19.26 -12.91
C GLN A 207 20.84 17.85 -12.40
N GLY A 208 20.23 17.75 -11.21
CA GLY A 208 19.73 16.52 -10.64
C GLY A 208 18.35 16.15 -11.18
N ILE A 209 17.94 14.91 -10.96
CA ILE A 209 16.60 14.39 -11.27
C ILE A 209 16.20 13.38 -10.21
N ILE A 210 14.96 13.51 -9.71
CA ILE A 210 14.31 12.58 -8.77
C ILE A 210 12.86 12.32 -9.24
N ASP A 211 12.10 11.53 -8.51
CA ASP A 211 10.64 11.42 -8.59
C ASP A 211 10.14 11.23 -10.02
N THR A 212 10.59 10.18 -10.68
CA THR A 212 10.14 9.88 -12.04
C THR A 212 9.04 8.83 -12.01
N GLN A 213 7.91 9.07 -12.68
CA GLN A 213 6.88 8.05 -12.91
C GLN A 213 6.55 7.92 -14.39
N ILE A 214 6.40 6.67 -14.86
CA ILE A 214 6.09 6.30 -16.24
C ILE A 214 4.69 5.70 -16.30
N ILE A 215 3.90 6.13 -17.30
CA ILE A 215 2.64 5.47 -17.67
C ILE A 215 2.69 4.93 -19.09
N GLU A 216 1.90 3.89 -19.34
CA GLU A 216 1.53 3.47 -20.69
C GLU A 216 0.25 4.23 -21.09
N ALA A 217 0.32 5.03 -22.13
CA ALA A 217 -0.82 5.71 -22.71
C ALA A 217 -1.51 4.77 -23.72
N PRO A 218 -2.85 4.60 -23.69
CA PRO A 218 -3.55 3.77 -24.65
C PRO A 218 -3.32 4.25 -26.08
N ALA A 219 -3.33 3.32 -27.02
CA ALA A 219 -3.20 3.61 -28.43
C ALA A 219 -4.26 4.65 -28.87
N GLY A 220 -3.82 5.69 -29.57
CA GLY A 220 -4.69 6.77 -30.06
C GLY A 220 -4.88 7.96 -29.11
N THR A 221 -4.35 7.91 -27.89
CA THR A 221 -4.44 9.02 -26.92
C THR A 221 -3.32 10.05 -27.02
N GLY A 222 -2.35 9.85 -27.88
CA GLY A 222 -1.22 10.77 -28.06
C GLY A 222 -0.18 10.23 -29.02
N THR A 223 0.95 10.92 -29.10
CA THR A 223 2.05 10.58 -30.01
C THR A 223 2.88 9.40 -29.50
N TYR A 224 2.97 9.21 -28.19
CA TYR A 224 3.87 8.24 -27.55
C TYR A 224 3.08 7.18 -26.80
N ARG A 225 3.59 5.94 -26.86
CA ARG A 225 3.07 4.82 -26.08
C ARG A 225 3.33 5.01 -24.58
N TYR A 226 4.48 5.56 -24.23
CA TYR A 226 4.86 5.82 -22.84
C TYR A 226 5.10 7.30 -22.61
N VAL A 227 4.62 7.81 -21.50
CA VAL A 227 4.88 9.17 -21.04
C VAL A 227 5.44 9.10 -19.61
N ARG A 228 6.47 9.89 -19.34
CA ARG A 228 7.00 10.06 -17.98
C ARG A 228 6.97 11.51 -17.54
N ALA A 229 6.73 11.69 -16.25
CA ALA A 229 6.86 12.96 -15.56
C ALA A 229 7.97 12.83 -14.51
N SER A 230 8.82 13.87 -14.36
CA SER A 230 9.98 13.83 -13.49
C SER A 230 10.13 15.12 -12.67
N GLY A 231 10.57 14.97 -11.41
CA GLY A 231 10.96 16.05 -10.51
C GLY A 231 12.42 16.46 -10.73
N ASP A 232 12.67 17.38 -11.67
CA ASP A 232 14.00 17.84 -12.06
C ASP A 232 14.14 19.37 -12.02
N GLY A 233 13.50 20.02 -11.05
CA GLY A 233 13.39 21.45 -10.87
C GLY A 233 12.18 22.07 -11.60
N GLN A 234 11.56 21.31 -12.50
CA GLN A 234 10.27 21.59 -13.18
C GLN A 234 9.62 20.25 -13.45
N ILE A 235 8.38 20.06 -13.43
CA ILE A 235 7.80 18.77 -13.80
C ILE A 235 8.01 18.59 -15.32
N THR A 236 9.12 17.97 -15.71
CA THR A 236 9.44 17.68 -17.10
C THR A 236 8.66 16.48 -17.58
N LEU A 237 8.06 16.62 -18.77
CA LEU A 237 7.30 15.60 -19.46
C LEU A 237 8.10 15.11 -20.66
N GLU A 238 8.23 13.78 -20.80
CA GLU A 238 8.94 13.15 -21.91
C GLU A 238 8.13 11.95 -22.42
N GLY A 239 8.24 11.66 -23.71
CA GLY A 239 7.51 10.58 -24.38
C GLY A 239 8.45 9.61 -25.09
N SER A 240 8.07 8.33 -25.13
CA SER A 240 8.78 7.26 -25.85
C SER A 240 7.81 6.19 -26.33
N ASN A 241 8.25 5.38 -27.30
CA ASN A 241 7.54 4.17 -27.73
C ASN A 241 8.12 2.88 -27.13
N SER A 242 9.17 3.00 -26.31
CA SER A 242 9.78 1.88 -25.57
C SER A 242 10.21 2.35 -24.18
N ILE A 243 10.00 1.50 -23.16
CA ILE A 243 10.31 1.85 -21.75
C ILE A 243 11.80 2.22 -21.60
N LEU A 244 12.68 1.43 -22.17
CA LEU A 244 14.14 1.66 -22.12
C LEU A 244 14.69 2.27 -23.40
N GLY A 245 13.83 2.79 -24.28
CA GLY A 245 14.23 3.41 -25.54
C GLY A 245 14.63 4.88 -25.40
N THR A 246 14.64 5.58 -26.54
CA THR A 246 14.89 7.02 -26.58
C THR A 246 13.66 7.79 -26.15
N TRP A 247 13.84 8.74 -25.24
CA TRP A 247 12.79 9.63 -24.75
C TRP A 247 12.95 11.02 -25.37
N THR A 248 11.83 11.59 -25.80
CA THR A 248 11.76 12.91 -26.40
C THR A 248 11.04 13.86 -25.44
N THR A 249 11.59 15.04 -25.22
CA THR A 249 10.96 16.06 -24.38
C THR A 249 9.64 16.52 -25.02
N ILE A 250 8.56 16.42 -24.27
CA ILE A 250 7.23 16.96 -24.59
C ILE A 250 7.14 18.42 -24.14
N GLY A 251 7.70 18.74 -22.97
CA GLY A 251 7.65 20.06 -22.35
C GLY A 251 7.66 19.96 -20.83
N ASN A 252 7.10 20.97 -20.17
CA ASN A 252 6.94 21.03 -18.72
C ASN A 252 5.63 21.74 -18.34
N LEU A 253 5.36 21.83 -17.04
CA LEU A 253 4.14 22.43 -16.51
C LEU A 253 4.27 23.92 -16.13
N SER A 254 5.34 24.60 -16.53
CA SER A 254 5.57 26.02 -16.17
C SER A 254 4.46 26.96 -16.67
N GLY A 255 3.82 26.61 -17.81
CA GLY A 255 2.67 27.34 -18.34
C GLY A 255 1.42 27.36 -17.45
N LEU A 256 1.35 26.50 -16.45
CA LEU A 256 0.27 26.46 -15.45
C LEU A 256 0.55 27.32 -14.21
N GLY A 257 1.66 28.07 -14.20
CA GLY A 257 2.11 28.81 -13.01
C GLY A 257 2.72 27.94 -11.93
N LEU A 258 2.94 26.67 -12.21
CA LEU A 258 3.64 25.72 -11.32
C LEU A 258 5.12 25.73 -11.68
N THR A 259 5.97 25.78 -10.64
CA THR A 259 7.42 25.66 -10.81
C THR A 259 7.92 24.41 -10.08
N GLY A 260 9.01 23.82 -10.56
CA GLY A 260 9.60 22.64 -9.93
C GLY A 260 10.08 22.88 -8.50
N SER A 261 10.35 24.16 -8.13
CA SER A 261 10.65 24.52 -6.74
C SER A 261 9.44 24.52 -5.82
N GLN A 262 8.23 24.38 -6.35
CA GLN A 262 6.96 24.39 -5.62
C GLN A 262 6.30 23.02 -5.56
N VAL A 263 6.57 22.15 -6.53
CA VAL A 263 5.94 20.84 -6.71
C VAL A 263 6.98 19.75 -6.99
N GLU A 264 6.69 18.54 -6.53
CA GLU A 264 7.48 17.33 -6.74
C GLU A 264 6.57 16.10 -6.83
N GLY A 265 7.12 14.89 -6.83
CA GLY A 265 6.39 13.64 -6.67
C GLY A 265 5.26 13.46 -7.69
N PRO A 266 5.52 13.58 -9.02
CA PRO A 266 4.47 13.41 -10.01
C PRO A 266 3.90 12.00 -9.95
N MET A 267 2.55 11.89 -9.89
CA MET A 267 1.84 10.63 -9.80
C MET A 267 0.66 10.62 -10.76
N TRP A 268 0.68 9.69 -11.71
CA TRP A 268 -0.34 9.55 -12.72
C TRP A 268 -1.54 8.71 -12.24
N MET A 269 -2.72 9.11 -12.70
CA MET A 269 -3.96 8.35 -12.60
C MET A 269 -4.77 8.51 -13.89
N ARG A 270 -5.25 7.40 -14.48
CA ARG A 270 -6.24 7.46 -15.55
C ARG A 270 -7.63 7.39 -14.96
N PHE A 271 -8.54 8.26 -15.41
CA PHE A 271 -9.95 8.15 -15.06
C PHE A 271 -10.57 6.91 -15.73
N ARG A 272 -11.42 6.20 -14.99
CA ARG A 272 -12.10 4.98 -15.47
C ARG A 272 -13.31 5.26 -16.36
N ASP A 273 -13.91 6.43 -16.20
CA ASP A 273 -15.19 6.81 -16.78
C ASP A 273 -15.04 7.81 -17.97
N ARG A 274 -13.82 8.23 -18.27
CA ARG A 274 -13.52 9.18 -19.35
C ARG A 274 -12.08 9.07 -19.82
N ASP A 275 -11.83 9.50 -21.07
CA ASP A 275 -10.49 9.54 -21.66
C ASP A 275 -9.72 10.76 -21.18
N GLU A 276 -9.37 10.74 -19.89
CA GLU A 276 -8.65 11.80 -19.22
C GLU A 276 -7.73 11.22 -18.15
N TRP A 277 -6.66 11.94 -17.82
CA TRP A 277 -5.73 11.63 -16.74
C TRP A 277 -5.67 12.76 -15.74
N ALA A 278 -5.39 12.40 -14.50
CA ALA A 278 -4.88 13.33 -13.51
C ALA A 278 -3.39 13.04 -13.27
N LEU A 279 -2.57 14.07 -13.31
CA LEU A 279 -1.21 14.07 -12.81
C LEU A 279 -1.23 14.78 -11.47
N TYR A 280 -1.10 14.02 -10.39
CA TYR A 280 -1.00 14.58 -9.04
C TYR A 280 0.41 15.06 -8.77
N LEU A 281 0.52 16.25 -8.19
CA LEU A 281 1.78 16.91 -7.84
C LEU A 281 1.79 17.27 -6.36
N ASP A 282 2.85 16.90 -5.65
CA ASP A 282 3.03 17.24 -4.24
C ASP A 282 3.51 18.69 -4.09
N GLN A 283 2.69 19.53 -3.52
CA GLN A 283 2.98 20.94 -3.24
C GLN A 283 3.86 21.09 -1.98
N TYR A 284 5.05 20.47 -1.99
CA TYR A 284 5.92 20.35 -0.82
C TYR A 284 6.33 21.72 -0.25
N ALA A 285 6.62 22.69 -1.08
CA ALA A 285 7.09 24.02 -0.65
C ALA A 285 6.00 24.82 0.11
N THR A 286 4.73 24.58 -0.20
CA THR A 286 3.61 25.21 0.51
C THR A 286 3.05 24.33 1.62
N GLY A 287 3.49 23.08 1.70
CA GLY A 287 3.02 22.10 2.66
C GLY A 287 1.58 21.64 2.46
N ARG A 288 0.97 21.88 1.28
CA ARG A 288 -0.44 21.53 0.99
C ARG A 288 -0.62 20.05 0.64
N GLY A 289 0.45 19.36 0.17
CA GLY A 289 0.37 18.00 -0.34
C GLY A 289 -0.14 17.96 -1.78
N TYR A 290 -0.69 16.82 -2.17
CA TYR A 290 -1.10 16.58 -3.54
C TYR A 290 -2.21 17.50 -4.05
N MET A 291 -2.06 17.89 -5.31
CA MET A 291 -3.10 18.51 -6.15
C MET A 291 -3.13 17.83 -7.52
N PRO A 292 -4.30 17.62 -8.15
CA PRO A 292 -4.39 17.09 -9.50
C PRO A 292 -4.14 18.18 -10.54
N VAL A 293 -3.51 17.80 -11.65
CA VAL A 293 -3.49 18.53 -12.93
C VAL A 293 -4.10 17.61 -13.96
N LEU A 294 -5.05 18.11 -14.77
CA LEU A 294 -5.86 17.27 -15.64
C LEU A 294 -5.38 17.39 -17.10
N THR A 295 -5.43 16.28 -17.85
CA THR A 295 -5.11 16.25 -19.28
C THR A 295 -5.88 15.17 -20.01
N SER A 296 -6.35 15.47 -21.22
CA SER A 296 -6.88 14.48 -22.17
C SER A 296 -5.80 13.93 -23.12
N ASN A 297 -4.58 14.50 -23.10
CA ASN A 297 -3.46 14.06 -23.92
C ASN A 297 -2.14 14.20 -23.16
N PRO A 298 -1.66 13.13 -22.50
CA PRO A 298 -0.39 13.16 -21.77
C PRO A 298 0.83 13.50 -22.64
N SER A 299 0.74 13.28 -23.98
CA SER A 299 1.82 13.55 -24.93
C SER A 299 1.91 15.02 -25.38
N ALA A 300 1.07 15.91 -24.85
CA ALA A 300 1.03 17.32 -25.25
C ALA A 300 1.07 18.24 -24.03
N SER A 301 2.16 18.98 -23.81
CA SER A 301 2.31 19.87 -22.65
C SER A 301 1.23 20.96 -22.58
N GLY A 302 0.73 21.44 -23.70
CA GLY A 302 -0.37 22.41 -23.78
C GLY A 302 -1.76 21.87 -23.45
N ALA A 303 -1.91 20.55 -23.31
CA ALA A 303 -3.19 19.91 -22.98
C ALA A 303 -3.45 19.81 -21.45
N TYR A 304 -2.50 20.22 -20.63
CA TYR A 304 -2.64 20.17 -19.16
C TYR A 304 -3.36 21.42 -18.66
N ARG A 305 -4.23 21.23 -17.68
CA ARG A 305 -4.99 22.31 -17.05
C ARG A 305 -5.19 22.07 -15.54
N LEU A 306 -5.31 23.15 -14.80
CA LEU A 306 -5.73 23.07 -13.39
C LEU A 306 -7.21 22.71 -13.31
N PRO A 307 -7.63 21.93 -12.32
CA PRO A 307 -9.04 21.70 -12.04
C PRO A 307 -9.73 22.99 -11.60
N ALA A 308 -11.04 23.09 -11.80
CA ALA A 308 -11.82 24.20 -11.28
C ALA A 308 -11.71 24.27 -9.74
N SER A 309 -11.80 25.46 -9.18
CA SER A 309 -11.80 25.64 -7.72
C SER A 309 -12.93 24.84 -7.07
N GLY A 310 -12.59 24.04 -6.03
CA GLY A 310 -13.56 23.22 -5.31
C GLY A 310 -13.98 21.92 -6.02
N SER A 311 -13.40 21.60 -7.19
CA SER A 311 -13.73 20.37 -7.93
C SER A 311 -12.93 19.14 -7.47
N TYR A 312 -12.11 19.26 -6.45
CA TYR A 312 -11.40 18.14 -5.83
C TYR A 312 -11.22 18.34 -4.32
N ALA A 313 -11.06 17.26 -3.60
CA ALA A 313 -10.79 17.26 -2.17
C ALA A 313 -9.85 16.10 -1.81
N MET A 314 -8.83 16.41 -1.02
CA MET A 314 -7.80 15.42 -0.67
C MET A 314 -8.06 14.69 0.65
N GLY A 315 -9.22 14.90 1.30
CA GLY A 315 -9.55 14.28 2.59
C GLY A 315 -8.92 14.98 3.79
N GLY A 316 -8.99 14.36 4.95
CA GLY A 316 -8.56 14.95 6.23
C GLY A 316 -7.06 14.90 6.47
N THR A 317 -6.34 13.87 6.02
CA THR A 317 -4.89 13.79 6.13
C THR A 317 -4.21 14.39 4.91
N LYS A 318 -3.02 14.97 5.11
CA LYS A 318 -2.17 15.40 3.99
C LYS A 318 -1.75 14.19 3.16
N LYS A 319 -1.77 14.29 1.85
CA LYS A 319 -1.21 13.29 0.94
C LYS A 319 0.08 13.83 0.37
N ARG A 320 1.17 13.13 0.64
CA ARG A 320 2.49 13.39 0.09
C ARG A 320 2.80 12.32 -0.95
N HIS A 321 3.87 12.49 -1.72
CA HIS A 321 4.31 11.62 -2.80
C HIS A 321 3.94 10.14 -2.58
N GLY A 322 3.27 9.51 -3.56
CA GLY A 322 2.75 8.15 -3.48
C GLY A 322 2.30 7.62 -4.83
N ALA A 323 1.40 6.63 -4.82
CA ALA A 323 0.88 6.01 -6.04
C ALA A 323 -0.64 5.81 -5.97
N ILE A 324 -1.29 5.76 -7.14
CA ILE A 324 -2.72 5.45 -7.28
C ILE A 324 -2.89 4.17 -8.11
N LEU A 325 -3.74 3.29 -7.61
CA LEU A 325 -4.17 2.08 -8.31
C LEU A 325 -5.67 2.17 -8.61
N ASN A 326 -6.06 1.98 -9.88
CA ASN A 326 -7.45 1.77 -10.25
C ASN A 326 -7.89 0.40 -9.72
N LEU A 327 -8.97 0.37 -8.94
CA LEU A 327 -9.48 -0.84 -8.30
C LEU A 327 -10.56 -1.50 -9.15
N THR A 328 -10.55 -2.81 -9.25
CA THR A 328 -11.72 -3.58 -9.64
C THR A 328 -12.77 -3.55 -8.53
N ALA A 329 -14.04 -3.84 -8.83
CA ALA A 329 -15.10 -3.87 -7.82
C ALA A 329 -14.82 -4.85 -6.67
N ALA A 330 -14.16 -5.99 -6.96
CA ALA A 330 -13.78 -6.95 -5.94
C ALA A 330 -12.65 -6.45 -5.04
N GLU A 331 -11.65 -5.76 -5.60
CA GLU A 331 -10.57 -5.12 -4.84
C GLU A 331 -11.11 -3.98 -3.97
N GLU A 332 -11.93 -3.11 -4.54
CA GLU A 332 -12.57 -2.01 -3.80
C GLU A 332 -13.39 -2.55 -2.61
N SER A 333 -14.22 -3.54 -2.85
CA SER A 333 -15.03 -4.16 -1.78
C SER A 333 -14.15 -4.70 -0.65
N ARG A 334 -13.04 -5.39 -0.95
CA ARG A 334 -12.11 -5.90 0.07
C ARG A 334 -11.43 -4.76 0.83
N VAL A 335 -10.92 -3.76 0.11
CA VAL A 335 -10.24 -2.59 0.69
C VAL A 335 -11.19 -1.82 1.62
N LEU A 336 -12.41 -1.52 1.17
CA LEU A 336 -13.39 -0.79 1.97
C LEU A 336 -13.87 -1.61 3.17
N THR A 337 -14.11 -2.91 3.00
CA THR A 337 -14.47 -3.80 4.12
C THR A 337 -13.37 -3.82 5.19
N ARG A 338 -12.11 -3.82 4.77
CA ARG A 338 -10.97 -3.87 5.68
C ARG A 338 -10.71 -2.54 6.37
N TRP A 339 -10.74 -1.44 5.61
CA TRP A 339 -10.17 -0.17 6.06
C TRP A 339 -11.20 0.96 6.27
N ALA A 340 -12.38 0.92 5.61
CA ALA A 340 -13.31 2.05 5.67
C ALA A 340 -14.30 1.99 6.84
N GLY A 341 -14.51 0.85 7.49
CA GLY A 341 -15.75 0.69 8.22
C GLY A 341 -15.74 0.13 9.64
N ALA A 342 -14.62 -0.32 10.21
CA ALA A 342 -14.66 -0.74 11.62
C ALA A 342 -14.28 0.45 12.52
N PRO A 343 -15.16 0.89 13.43
CA PRO A 343 -14.86 1.98 14.35
C PRO A 343 -13.63 1.62 15.18
N VAL A 344 -12.81 2.63 15.41
CA VAL A 344 -11.66 2.51 16.31
C VAL A 344 -12.18 2.68 17.73
N ASN A 345 -11.80 1.76 18.59
CA ASN A 345 -12.24 1.74 19.99
C ASN A 345 -11.04 1.81 20.92
N ARG A 346 -11.26 2.37 22.09
CA ARG A 346 -10.35 2.30 23.24
C ARG A 346 -10.99 1.43 24.31
N LEU A 347 -10.17 0.73 25.09
CA LEU A 347 -10.62 -0.11 26.19
C LEU A 347 -10.21 0.55 27.50
N GLN A 348 -11.17 1.25 28.14
CA GLN A 348 -10.98 1.97 29.39
C GLN A 348 -11.05 1.00 30.57
N SER A 349 -10.11 1.05 31.49
CA SER A 349 -10.12 0.22 32.71
C SER A 349 -11.23 0.68 33.67
N TYR A 350 -11.92 -0.29 34.28
CA TYR A 350 -12.93 -0.03 35.29
C TYR A 350 -12.34 0.53 36.60
N ASN A 351 -11.26 -0.08 37.09
CA ASN A 351 -10.62 0.34 38.33
C ASN A 351 -9.83 1.64 38.20
N TYR A 352 -9.37 1.97 36.99
CA TYR A 352 -8.55 3.17 36.71
C TYR A 352 -9.09 3.85 35.45
N GLN A 353 -10.11 4.67 35.60
CA GLN A 353 -10.87 5.25 34.48
C GLN A 353 -10.09 6.29 33.67
N ASP A 354 -8.94 6.74 34.15
CA ASP A 354 -7.98 7.56 33.39
C ASP A 354 -7.06 6.72 32.47
N ARG A 355 -7.11 5.37 32.57
CA ARG A 355 -6.22 4.45 31.88
C ARG A 355 -6.92 3.63 30.81
N TYR A 356 -6.16 3.34 29.75
CA TYR A 356 -6.63 2.56 28.60
C TYR A 356 -5.63 1.46 28.28
N ILE A 357 -6.12 0.32 27.78
CA ILE A 357 -5.26 -0.69 27.19
C ILE A 357 -4.49 -0.04 26.04
N ARG A 358 -3.18 -0.21 26.06
CA ARG A 358 -2.28 0.26 25.00
C ARG A 358 -1.14 -0.74 24.79
N HIS A 359 -0.48 -0.66 23.63
CA HIS A 359 0.81 -1.29 23.42
C HIS A 359 1.95 -0.25 23.52
N THR A 360 3.12 -0.73 23.92
CA THR A 360 4.38 0.03 23.91
C THR A 360 5.53 -0.95 23.64
N ASN A 361 6.29 -0.74 22.56
CA ASN A 361 7.30 -1.72 22.10
C ASN A 361 6.73 -3.15 21.99
N PHE A 362 5.49 -3.27 21.54
CA PHE A 362 4.71 -4.51 21.41
C PHE A 362 4.27 -5.17 22.74
N ASP A 363 4.75 -4.73 23.90
CA ASP A 363 4.17 -5.11 25.19
C ASP A 363 2.82 -4.43 25.40
N VAL A 364 1.90 -5.07 26.14
CA VAL A 364 0.54 -4.58 26.35
C VAL A 364 0.28 -4.27 27.82
N ARG A 365 -0.24 -3.07 28.09
CA ARG A 365 -0.47 -2.57 29.44
C ARG A 365 -1.65 -1.57 29.50
N VAL A 366 -1.95 -1.04 30.68
CA VAL A 366 -2.91 0.07 30.84
C VAL A 366 -2.21 1.33 31.33
N ASP A 367 -2.30 2.41 30.59
CA ASP A 367 -1.67 3.70 30.91
C ASP A 367 -2.63 4.89 30.76
N PRO A 368 -2.44 5.96 31.55
CA PRO A 368 -3.08 7.26 31.30
C PRO A 368 -2.34 8.00 30.18
N ASN A 369 -2.96 9.04 29.63
CA ASN A 369 -2.30 10.01 28.73
C ASN A 369 -1.48 9.36 27.59
N VAL A 370 -2.04 8.32 26.94
CA VAL A 370 -1.33 7.55 25.92
C VAL A 370 -0.91 8.43 24.75
N SER A 371 0.39 8.41 24.44
CA SER A 371 0.99 9.09 23.28
C SER A 371 1.94 8.12 22.55
N PRO A 372 1.82 7.97 21.22
CA PRO A 372 0.73 8.48 20.38
C PRO A 372 -0.63 7.83 20.72
N ALA A 373 -1.73 8.56 20.56
CA ALA A 373 -3.07 8.09 20.95
C ALA A 373 -3.47 6.77 20.26
N GLN A 374 -2.95 6.54 19.05
CA GLN A 374 -3.22 5.33 18.26
C GLN A 374 -2.73 4.04 18.95
N ASP A 375 -1.76 4.11 19.86
CA ASP A 375 -1.28 2.93 20.61
C ASP A 375 -2.37 2.36 21.53
N ALA A 376 -3.39 3.15 21.90
CA ALA A 376 -4.54 2.69 22.68
C ALA A 376 -5.80 2.49 21.82
N GLN A 377 -5.68 2.46 20.51
CA GLN A 377 -6.79 2.32 19.58
C GLN A 377 -6.80 0.94 18.93
N PHE A 378 -7.93 0.24 19.04
CA PHE A 378 -8.11 -1.11 18.50
C PHE A 378 -9.41 -1.18 17.69
N ARG A 379 -9.42 -1.99 16.63
CA ARG A 379 -10.63 -2.42 15.93
C ARG A 379 -11.09 -3.74 16.52
N LEU A 380 -12.33 -3.76 17.01
CA LEU A 380 -12.97 -5.02 17.37
C LEU A 380 -13.41 -5.73 16.07
N ARG A 381 -12.66 -6.76 15.72
CA ARG A 381 -12.96 -7.62 14.55
C ARG A 381 -13.78 -8.83 14.98
N PRO A 382 -14.52 -9.46 14.05
CA PRO A 382 -14.96 -10.84 14.30
C PRO A 382 -13.77 -11.68 14.73
N GLY A 383 -13.96 -12.54 15.72
CA GLY A 383 -12.86 -13.36 16.25
C GLY A 383 -12.20 -14.20 15.16
N LEU A 384 -10.89 -14.31 15.22
CA LEU A 384 -10.10 -15.13 14.29
C LEU A 384 -10.44 -16.62 14.44
N ALA A 385 -10.96 -17.03 15.61
CA ALA A 385 -11.47 -18.37 15.90
C ALA A 385 -12.88 -18.31 16.50
N GLY A 386 -13.78 -19.17 16.03
CA GLY A 386 -15.16 -19.31 16.55
C GLY A 386 -16.10 -18.16 16.19
N SER A 387 -17.35 -18.50 15.92
CA SER A 387 -18.41 -17.52 15.64
C SER A 387 -18.85 -16.80 16.91
N GLY A 388 -19.27 -15.52 16.80
CA GLY A 388 -19.73 -14.72 17.92
C GLY A 388 -18.64 -14.28 18.91
N THR A 389 -17.38 -14.42 18.52
CA THR A 389 -16.20 -13.99 19.28
C THR A 389 -15.63 -12.69 18.72
N VAL A 390 -14.64 -12.09 19.39
CA VAL A 390 -13.95 -10.87 18.99
C VAL A 390 -12.45 -11.04 19.05
N SER A 391 -11.74 -10.32 18.20
CA SER A 391 -10.30 -10.12 18.25
C SER A 391 -9.98 -8.63 18.21
N PHE A 392 -8.90 -8.21 18.88
CA PHE A 392 -8.50 -6.80 18.97
C PHE A 392 -7.36 -6.53 18.00
N GLU A 393 -7.64 -5.91 16.87
CA GLU A 393 -6.64 -5.49 15.93
C GLU A 393 -6.17 -4.08 16.24
N SER A 394 -4.85 -3.85 16.30
CA SER A 394 -4.28 -2.52 16.47
C SER A 394 -4.66 -1.58 15.32
N ALA A 395 -5.04 -0.35 15.64
CA ALA A 395 -5.37 0.65 14.65
C ALA A 395 -4.14 1.14 13.86
N ASN A 396 -3.00 1.26 14.53
CA ASN A 396 -1.75 1.76 13.96
C ASN A 396 -0.75 0.67 13.55
N PHE A 397 -1.02 -0.61 13.88
CA PHE A 397 -0.33 -1.79 13.38
C PHE A 397 -1.34 -2.77 12.78
N PRO A 398 -1.87 -2.50 11.59
CA PRO A 398 -2.84 -3.39 10.95
C PRO A 398 -2.26 -4.79 10.74
N GLY A 399 -3.09 -5.81 10.99
CA GLY A 399 -2.64 -7.20 10.98
C GLY A 399 -1.99 -7.67 12.29
N TYR A 400 -1.75 -6.75 13.23
CA TYR A 400 -1.29 -7.09 14.58
C TYR A 400 -2.47 -7.13 15.55
N TYR A 401 -2.49 -8.13 16.39
CA TYR A 401 -3.57 -8.39 17.34
C TYR A 401 -3.04 -8.50 18.76
N LEU A 402 -3.89 -8.17 19.74
CA LEU A 402 -3.64 -8.56 21.11
C LEU A 402 -3.69 -10.09 21.18
N ARG A 403 -2.54 -10.70 21.41
CA ARG A 403 -2.37 -12.15 21.54
C ARG A 403 -1.85 -12.50 22.92
N GLN A 404 -2.41 -13.53 23.53
CA GLN A 404 -1.85 -14.09 24.75
C GLN A 404 -0.56 -14.85 24.45
N ASP A 405 0.44 -14.71 25.34
CA ASP A 405 1.66 -15.49 25.37
C ASP A 405 1.84 -16.05 26.80
N GLY A 406 1.39 -17.27 27.00
CA GLY A 406 1.23 -17.83 28.36
C GLY A 406 0.21 -17.03 29.18
N ALA A 407 0.68 -16.35 30.24
CA ALA A 407 -0.14 -15.47 31.06
C ALA A 407 -0.04 -13.98 30.65
N ASP A 408 0.83 -13.64 29.73
CA ASP A 408 1.09 -12.27 29.28
C ASP A 408 0.36 -11.95 27.98
N PHE A 409 0.40 -10.69 27.58
CA PHE A 409 -0.12 -10.23 26.28
C PHE A 409 0.94 -9.46 25.53
N GLN A 410 0.97 -9.71 24.23
CA GLN A 410 1.77 -8.96 23.28
C GLN A 410 0.93 -8.53 22.09
N LEU A 411 1.38 -7.50 21.40
CA LEU A 411 0.86 -7.12 20.09
C LEU A 411 1.68 -7.86 19.02
N VAL A 412 1.07 -8.87 18.36
CA VAL A 412 1.76 -9.78 17.45
C VAL A 412 1.08 -9.81 16.08
N HIS A 413 1.88 -9.86 15.02
CA HIS A 413 1.37 -10.01 13.66
C HIS A 413 0.73 -11.38 13.47
N ASN A 414 -0.45 -11.41 12.85
CA ASN A 414 -1.16 -12.66 12.56
C ASN A 414 -0.37 -13.49 11.54
N ASP A 415 0.07 -14.66 11.98
CA ASP A 415 0.83 -15.62 11.17
C ASP A 415 -0.06 -16.60 10.37
N GLY A 416 -1.39 -16.46 10.51
CA GLY A 416 -2.40 -17.31 9.84
C GLY A 416 -2.58 -18.70 10.44
N THR A 417 -1.90 -19.02 11.58
CA THR A 417 -2.04 -20.33 12.21
C THR A 417 -3.31 -20.44 13.07
N ALA A 418 -3.83 -21.66 13.23
CA ALA A 418 -4.96 -21.92 14.13
C ALA A 418 -4.62 -21.63 15.59
N ALA A 419 -3.35 -21.82 15.99
CA ALA A 419 -2.87 -21.49 17.33
C ALA A 419 -2.96 -19.98 17.57
N PHE A 420 -2.42 -19.16 16.65
CA PHE A 420 -2.55 -17.69 16.70
C PHE A 420 -4.01 -17.28 16.82
N ALA A 421 -4.85 -17.82 15.93
CA ALA A 421 -6.28 -17.49 15.90
C ALA A 421 -6.95 -17.75 17.27
N ALA A 422 -6.65 -18.88 17.91
CA ALA A 422 -7.21 -19.23 19.21
C ALA A 422 -6.72 -18.32 20.34
N GLU A 423 -5.42 -17.96 20.32
CA GLU A 423 -4.77 -17.12 21.35
C GLU A 423 -5.11 -15.63 21.25
N ALA A 424 -5.52 -15.17 20.06
CA ALA A 424 -5.93 -13.79 19.82
C ALA A 424 -7.45 -13.59 19.80
N THR A 425 -8.24 -14.60 20.25
CA THR A 425 -9.71 -14.58 20.22
C THR A 425 -10.32 -14.62 21.61
N PHE A 426 -11.39 -13.84 21.80
CA PHE A 426 -12.08 -13.69 23.08
C PHE A 426 -13.60 -13.75 22.92
N ARG A 427 -14.29 -14.24 23.96
CA ARG A 427 -15.73 -14.06 24.11
C ARG A 427 -15.98 -12.77 24.89
N ARG A 428 -16.65 -11.83 24.28
CA ARG A 428 -17.13 -10.62 24.96
C ARG A 428 -18.33 -10.98 25.81
N VAL A 429 -18.24 -10.77 27.11
CA VAL A 429 -19.30 -11.05 28.09
C VAL A 429 -19.62 -9.77 28.88
N ALA A 430 -20.72 -9.79 29.63
CA ALA A 430 -21.02 -8.72 30.58
C ALA A 430 -19.87 -8.53 31.56
N GLY A 431 -19.55 -7.30 31.91
CA GLY A 431 -18.43 -7.00 32.80
C GLY A 431 -18.57 -7.65 34.16
N LEU A 432 -17.49 -8.28 34.65
CA LEU A 432 -17.48 -9.03 35.90
C LEU A 432 -17.67 -8.15 37.13
N ALA A 433 -17.33 -6.86 37.07
CA ALA A 433 -17.55 -5.88 38.13
C ALA A 433 -18.82 -5.05 37.91
N ASP A 434 -19.16 -4.77 36.68
CA ASP A 434 -20.32 -3.97 36.27
C ASP A 434 -20.84 -4.51 34.94
N SER A 435 -22.05 -5.05 34.95
CA SER A 435 -22.66 -5.71 33.78
C SER A 435 -22.92 -4.77 32.57
N THR A 436 -22.89 -3.44 32.78
CA THR A 436 -23.00 -2.46 31.69
C THR A 436 -21.72 -2.25 30.90
N TRP A 437 -20.59 -2.75 31.43
CA TRP A 437 -19.29 -2.77 30.79
C TRP A 437 -19.05 -4.13 30.12
N SER A 438 -17.84 -4.45 29.78
CA SER A 438 -17.46 -5.71 29.12
C SER A 438 -16.29 -6.38 29.83
N SER A 439 -16.31 -7.70 29.87
CA SER A 439 -15.15 -8.53 30.15
C SER A 439 -14.86 -9.45 28.96
N PHE A 440 -13.60 -9.87 28.80
CA PHE A 440 -13.13 -10.62 27.65
C PHE A 440 -12.54 -11.95 28.12
N GLN A 441 -13.34 -13.01 27.94
CA GLN A 441 -12.97 -14.39 28.29
C GLN A 441 -12.14 -15.00 27.16
N SER A 442 -11.02 -15.63 27.46
CA SER A 442 -10.19 -16.30 26.47
C SER A 442 -10.98 -17.41 25.76
N TYR A 443 -10.75 -17.52 24.45
CA TYR A 443 -11.38 -18.56 23.62
C TYR A 443 -10.81 -19.95 23.94
N ASN A 444 -9.49 -20.07 24.04
CA ASN A 444 -8.78 -21.34 24.28
C ASN A 444 -8.58 -21.67 25.77
N HIS A 445 -8.76 -20.69 26.68
CA HIS A 445 -8.74 -20.87 28.12
C HIS A 445 -9.99 -20.27 28.76
N PRO A 446 -11.15 -20.94 28.65
CA PRO A 446 -12.44 -20.36 29.05
C PRO A 446 -12.63 -20.13 30.55
N ASP A 447 -11.70 -20.59 31.39
CA ASP A 447 -11.59 -20.30 32.82
C ASP A 447 -10.87 -18.98 33.13
N ARG A 448 -10.31 -18.29 32.09
CA ARG A 448 -9.45 -17.11 32.24
C ARG A 448 -10.01 -15.91 31.46
N TYR A 449 -9.65 -14.72 31.96
CA TYR A 449 -10.05 -13.45 31.40
C TYR A 449 -8.86 -12.53 31.16
N LEU A 450 -8.95 -11.70 30.14
CA LEU A 450 -8.09 -10.57 29.95
C LEU A 450 -8.29 -9.60 31.11
N ARG A 451 -7.23 -9.29 31.86
CA ARG A 451 -7.22 -8.33 32.97
C ARG A 451 -5.91 -7.55 33.01
N HIS A 452 -5.84 -6.48 33.76
CA HIS A 452 -4.55 -5.90 34.13
C HIS A 452 -4.15 -6.35 35.55
N PHE A 453 -2.85 -6.51 35.77
CA PHE A 453 -2.25 -6.73 37.05
C PHE A 453 -0.91 -5.99 37.12
N GLY A 454 -0.71 -5.12 38.12
CA GLY A 454 0.44 -4.22 38.15
C GLY A 454 0.54 -3.34 36.86
N PHE A 455 -0.60 -2.97 36.28
CA PHE A 455 -0.74 -2.25 35.02
C PHE A 455 -0.29 -3.02 33.76
N GLN A 456 0.26 -4.21 33.85
CA GLN A 456 0.50 -5.10 32.71
C GLN A 456 -0.77 -5.88 32.36
N LEU A 457 -0.99 -6.16 31.08
CA LEU A 457 -2.11 -7.00 30.67
C LEU A 457 -1.76 -8.47 30.88
N LYS A 458 -2.69 -9.21 31.51
CA LYS A 458 -2.53 -10.62 31.90
C LYS A 458 -3.75 -11.44 31.54
N LEU A 459 -3.56 -12.75 31.43
CA LEU A 459 -4.62 -13.74 31.28
C LEU A 459 -4.71 -14.61 32.52
N ASP A 460 -5.71 -14.37 33.39
CA ASP A 460 -5.83 -15.05 34.67
C ASP A 460 -7.25 -15.54 34.97
N PRO A 461 -7.41 -16.57 35.82
CA PRO A 461 -8.68 -16.85 36.50
C PRO A 461 -9.05 -15.69 37.43
N ILE A 462 -10.32 -15.31 37.47
CA ILE A 462 -10.80 -14.17 38.26
C ILE A 462 -11.54 -14.68 39.50
N THR A 463 -10.92 -14.56 40.68
CA THR A 463 -11.43 -15.08 41.96
C THR A 463 -11.74 -13.98 42.99
N THR A 464 -11.22 -12.76 42.82
CA THR A 464 -11.35 -11.67 43.81
C THR A 464 -12.21 -10.52 43.29
N ALA A 465 -12.73 -9.67 44.17
CA ALA A 465 -13.48 -8.46 43.78
C ALA A 465 -12.59 -7.47 42.99
N THR A 466 -11.34 -7.25 43.42
CA THR A 466 -10.35 -6.45 42.71
C THR A 466 -10.09 -7.01 41.31
N GLY A 467 -9.88 -8.33 41.19
CA GLY A 467 -9.68 -9.01 39.92
C GLY A 467 -10.86 -8.86 38.99
N ARG A 468 -12.12 -8.84 39.48
CA ARG A 468 -13.29 -8.53 38.67
C ARG A 468 -13.23 -7.12 38.07
N GLY A 469 -12.83 -6.13 38.87
CA GLY A 469 -12.63 -4.76 38.35
C GLY A 469 -11.51 -4.66 37.33
N ASP A 470 -10.36 -5.34 37.60
CA ASP A 470 -9.21 -5.36 36.68
C ASP A 470 -9.53 -6.03 35.33
N ALA A 471 -10.52 -6.93 35.31
CA ALA A 471 -10.97 -7.66 34.11
C ALA A 471 -12.20 -7.02 33.42
N THR A 472 -12.62 -5.84 33.89
CA THR A 472 -13.78 -5.12 33.34
C THR A 472 -13.33 -3.85 32.60
N PHE A 473 -13.81 -3.69 31.37
CA PHE A 473 -13.43 -2.60 30.49
C PHE A 473 -14.63 -1.97 29.79
N LYS A 474 -14.59 -0.65 29.63
CA LYS A 474 -15.53 0.07 28.77
C LYS A 474 -14.94 0.20 27.36
N VAL A 475 -15.71 -0.24 26.38
CA VAL A 475 -15.38 -0.03 24.97
C VAL A 475 -15.89 1.35 24.60
N VAL A 476 -14.99 2.29 24.33
CA VAL A 476 -15.30 3.68 23.96
C VAL A 476 -14.73 3.99 22.58
N GLN A 477 -15.44 4.78 21.79
CA GLN A 477 -14.99 5.27 20.48
C GLN A 477 -14.16 6.54 20.60
#